data_12acbdb434965f4e2d98f6cf74326245
#
_entry.id   12acbdb434965f4e2d98f6cf74326245
#
_cell.length_a   1.000
_cell.length_b   1.000
_cell.length_c   1.000
_cell.angle_alpha   90.00
_cell.angle_beta   90.00
_cell.angle_gamma   90.00
#
_symmetry.space_group_name_H-M   'P 1'
#
loop_
_entity.id
_entity.type
_entity.pdbx_description
1 polymer ?
#
loop_
_entity_poly.entity_id
_entity_poly.type
_entity_poly.pdbx_seq_one_letter_code
_entity_poly.pdbx_strand_id
1 'polypeptide(L)'
;HFIGANDFVKARQVFRHALICGLVFSLCVTLACVGVHSHLPYWLGGGADIAGNSSRYFLIYGLALPFVFLYHVSEMMLKSAGNMHTPSVMAVLICICDVVLNYLFIYVMKMGVVGAACGTALAYICISLPNLYLTACRNRILNLRQDKEPFRWVKEYLHHACKISIPIAIQNVLMSGAQIVSTMIVAPLGNIAIAAHSFAITAESLCYMPGYGIGDAATTLVGQTHGAGRTDLCRNFAYMTVGLGMCVMALMGVVMYVFAPEMIGVLSPVESIRELGTTCLRIEAFAEPFFAASIVTYCVCVGAGDTRKPAAINLGTMWLVRLTLAYALSKSYGLEGGGIAMAPALTLRGLLFLIRLVRGSWMQSL
;
A
#
# COMPACT_ATOMS: atom_id res chain seq x y z
N HIS A 1 4.84 -19.67 -1.92
CA HIS A 1 4.95 -20.86 -2.79
C HIS A 1 5.54 -22.06 -2.05
N PHE A 2 6.64 -21.90 -1.32
CA PHE A 2 7.27 -23.00 -0.56
C PHE A 2 6.37 -23.53 0.56
N ILE A 3 5.61 -22.67 1.21
CA ILE A 3 4.64 -23.11 2.22
C ILE A 3 3.54 -23.97 1.58
N GLY A 4 3.04 -23.58 0.42
CA GLY A 4 2.07 -24.35 -0.35
C GLY A 4 2.61 -25.71 -0.80
N ALA A 5 3.90 -25.80 -1.11
CA ALA A 5 4.59 -27.03 -1.45
C ALA A 5 4.99 -27.90 -0.24
N ASN A 6 4.64 -27.50 0.98
CA ASN A 6 5.05 -28.13 2.24
C ASN A 6 6.56 -28.14 2.48
N ASP A 7 7.31 -27.31 1.79
CA ASP A 7 8.76 -27.18 1.96
C ASP A 7 9.08 -26.03 2.94
N PHE A 8 8.86 -26.32 4.22
CA PHE A 8 9.04 -25.31 5.27
C PHE A 8 10.51 -24.95 5.51
N VAL A 9 11.43 -25.84 5.20
CA VAL A 9 12.87 -25.57 5.30
C VAL A 9 13.27 -24.44 4.35
N LYS A 10 12.86 -24.54 3.09
CA LYS A 10 13.11 -23.49 2.10
C LYS A 10 12.37 -22.20 2.44
N ALA A 11 11.15 -22.27 2.97
CA ALA A 11 10.41 -21.11 3.42
C ALA A 11 11.16 -20.34 4.52
N ARG A 12 11.74 -21.05 5.49
CA ARG A 12 12.57 -20.44 6.54
C ARG A 12 13.86 -19.83 5.99
N GLN A 13 14.50 -20.50 5.03
CA GLN A 13 15.69 -19.95 4.36
C GLN A 13 15.35 -18.66 3.61
N VAL A 14 14.24 -18.61 2.89
CA VAL A 14 13.76 -17.38 2.22
C VAL A 14 13.47 -16.29 3.24
N PHE A 15 12.89 -16.62 4.38
CA PHE A 15 12.66 -15.66 5.46
C PHE A 15 13.96 -15.05 5.99
N ARG A 16 14.97 -15.87 6.21
CA ARG A 16 16.31 -15.39 6.62
C ARG A 16 16.93 -14.47 5.57
N HIS A 17 16.85 -14.83 4.29
CA HIS A 17 17.31 -13.97 3.19
C HIS A 17 16.56 -12.63 3.18
N ALA A 18 15.23 -12.67 3.35
CA ALA A 18 14.39 -11.47 3.40
C ALA A 18 14.78 -10.54 4.56
N LEU A 19 15.03 -11.10 5.74
CA LEU A 19 15.48 -10.32 6.90
C LEU A 19 16.83 -9.64 6.63
N ILE A 20 17.81 -10.39 6.11
CA ILE A 20 19.16 -9.85 5.85
C ILE A 20 19.10 -8.79 4.74
N CYS A 21 18.47 -9.10 3.62
CA CYS A 21 18.34 -8.16 2.50
C CYS A 21 17.54 -6.92 2.89
N GLY A 22 16.46 -7.08 3.63
CA GLY A 22 15.63 -5.99 4.11
C GLY A 22 16.40 -5.07 5.06
N LEU A 23 17.17 -5.63 5.99
CA LEU A 23 18.01 -4.84 6.89
C LEU A 23 19.12 -4.08 6.16
N VAL A 24 19.81 -4.73 5.23
CA VAL A 24 20.85 -4.07 4.42
C VAL A 24 20.26 -2.95 3.60
N PHE A 25 19.15 -3.20 2.91
CA PHE A 25 18.46 -2.19 2.12
C PHE A 25 17.98 -1.01 2.99
N SER A 26 17.37 -1.29 4.14
CA SER A 26 16.89 -0.25 5.06
C SER A 26 18.02 0.58 5.63
N LEU A 27 19.17 -0.02 5.95
CA LEU A 27 20.35 0.71 6.39
C LEU A 27 20.90 1.62 5.29
N CYS A 28 20.94 1.17 4.04
CA CYS A 28 21.32 1.99 2.89
C CYS A 28 20.38 3.19 2.72
N VAL A 29 19.07 2.97 2.81
CA VAL A 29 18.08 4.06 2.73
C VAL A 29 18.22 5.02 3.92
N THR A 30 18.47 4.51 5.12
CA THR A 30 18.71 5.34 6.31
C THR A 30 19.94 6.22 6.13
N LEU A 31 21.04 5.68 5.62
CA LEU A 31 22.25 6.48 5.33
C LEU A 31 21.96 7.56 4.28
N ALA A 32 21.21 7.26 3.24
CA ALA A 32 20.76 8.24 2.26
C ALA A 32 19.90 9.33 2.91
N CYS A 33 18.98 8.97 3.79
CA CYS A 33 18.15 9.94 4.54
C CYS A 33 18.99 10.85 5.42
N VAL A 34 19.98 10.31 6.13
CA VAL A 34 20.91 11.09 6.95
C VAL A 34 21.72 12.06 6.09
N GLY A 35 22.14 11.63 4.90
CA GLY A 35 22.91 12.48 3.99
C GLY A 35 22.13 13.65 3.38
N VAL A 36 20.80 13.48 3.18
CA VAL A 36 19.99 14.48 2.46
C VAL A 36 19.01 15.26 3.35
N HIS A 37 18.91 14.92 4.64
CA HIS A 37 17.86 15.49 5.52
C HIS A 37 17.90 17.02 5.62
N SER A 38 19.07 17.62 5.59
CA SER A 38 19.25 19.07 5.68
C SER A 38 18.89 19.80 4.38
N HIS A 39 19.01 19.14 3.25
CA HIS A 39 18.77 19.73 1.93
C HIS A 39 17.37 19.46 1.38
N LEU A 40 16.74 18.39 1.82
CA LEU A 40 15.46 17.94 1.27
C LEU A 40 14.33 18.98 1.38
N PRO A 41 14.12 19.70 2.51
CA PRO A 41 13.08 20.71 2.59
C PRO A 41 13.24 21.83 1.55
N TYR A 42 14.47 22.24 1.27
CA TYR A 42 14.76 23.24 0.25
C TYR A 42 14.51 22.73 -1.17
N TRP A 43 14.86 21.49 -1.45
CA TRP A 43 14.60 20.86 -2.76
C TRP A 43 13.10 20.72 -3.06
N LEU A 44 12.28 20.56 -2.03
CA LEU A 44 10.82 20.47 -2.16
C LEU A 44 10.12 21.83 -2.14
N GLY A 45 10.87 22.93 -2.10
CA GLY A 45 10.33 24.29 -2.13
C GLY A 45 9.85 24.83 -0.78
N GLY A 46 10.26 24.20 0.32
CA GLY A 46 9.96 24.68 1.67
C GLY A 46 10.70 25.95 2.04
N GLY A 47 10.04 26.84 2.78
CA GLY A 47 10.66 28.04 3.31
C GLY A 47 11.64 27.78 4.45
N ALA A 48 12.54 28.74 4.72
CA ALA A 48 13.52 28.61 5.79
C ALA A 48 12.88 28.48 7.20
N ASP A 49 11.68 28.98 7.38
CA ASP A 49 10.92 28.90 8.64
C ASP A 49 10.50 27.48 9.02
N ILE A 50 10.20 26.64 8.03
CA ILE A 50 9.77 25.26 8.23
C ILE A 50 10.89 24.24 7.99
N ALA A 51 12.00 24.64 7.36
CA ALA A 51 13.08 23.74 6.93
C ALA A 51 13.75 23.00 8.11
N GLY A 52 13.97 23.69 9.23
CA GLY A 52 14.58 23.07 10.42
C GLY A 52 13.77 21.96 11.02
N ASN A 53 12.45 22.17 11.20
CA ASN A 53 11.54 21.17 11.73
C ASN A 53 11.32 20.01 10.76
N SER A 54 11.15 20.30 9.49
CA SER A 54 11.00 19.30 8.44
C SER A 54 12.24 18.41 8.32
N SER A 55 13.42 19.00 8.39
CA SER A 55 14.70 18.28 8.37
C SER A 55 14.83 17.33 9.56
N ARG A 56 14.50 17.78 10.76
CA ARG A 56 14.54 16.96 11.98
C ARG A 56 13.52 15.83 11.93
N TYR A 57 12.30 16.11 11.48
CA TYR A 57 11.25 15.10 11.32
C TYR A 57 11.71 14.00 10.38
N PHE A 58 12.23 14.37 9.22
CA PHE A 58 12.73 13.44 8.21
C PHE A 58 13.91 12.60 8.73
N LEU A 59 14.83 13.23 9.44
CA LEU A 59 16.00 12.54 10.04
C LEU A 59 15.55 11.48 11.06
N ILE A 60 14.66 11.83 11.98
CA ILE A 60 14.16 10.91 13.03
C ILE A 60 13.42 9.75 12.41
N TYR A 61 12.52 10.02 11.46
CA TYR A 61 11.79 8.96 10.76
C TYR A 61 12.73 8.07 9.95
N GLY A 62 13.73 8.67 9.28
CA GLY A 62 14.76 7.93 8.54
C GLY A 62 15.57 6.99 9.43
N LEU A 63 15.92 7.42 10.64
CA LEU A 63 16.63 6.57 11.62
C LEU A 63 15.76 5.40 12.11
N ALA A 64 14.45 5.52 12.06
CA ALA A 64 13.52 4.44 12.43
C ALA A 64 13.23 3.46 11.28
N LEU A 65 13.65 3.75 10.06
CA LEU A 65 13.36 2.91 8.89
C LEU A 65 13.75 1.43 9.04
N PRO A 66 14.88 1.04 9.65
CA PRO A 66 15.19 -0.37 9.88
C PRO A 66 14.09 -1.10 10.66
N PHE A 67 13.50 -0.47 11.65
CA PHE A 67 12.40 -1.03 12.42
C PHE A 67 11.10 -1.08 11.62
N VAL A 68 10.84 -0.10 10.79
CA VAL A 68 9.69 -0.10 9.85
C VAL A 68 9.80 -1.28 8.89
N PHE A 69 10.97 -1.51 8.32
CA PHE A 69 11.22 -2.66 7.43
C PHE A 69 11.05 -3.99 8.15
N LEU A 70 11.57 -4.13 9.37
CA LEU A 70 11.39 -5.34 10.18
C LEU A 70 9.90 -5.60 10.44
N TYR A 71 9.15 -4.58 10.76
CA TYR A 71 7.71 -4.69 10.95
C TYR A 71 7.02 -5.21 9.68
N HIS A 72 7.29 -4.61 8.54
CA HIS A 72 6.65 -5.00 7.28
C HIS A 72 7.07 -6.39 6.79
N VAL A 73 8.33 -6.75 6.91
CA VAL A 73 8.79 -8.10 6.55
C VAL A 73 8.11 -9.15 7.43
N SER A 74 8.04 -8.93 8.73
CA SER A 74 7.38 -9.83 9.68
C SER A 74 5.88 -9.95 9.39
N GLU A 75 5.22 -8.83 9.13
CA GLU A 75 3.81 -8.77 8.75
C GLU A 75 3.53 -9.62 7.49
N MET A 76 4.31 -9.40 6.43
CA MET A 76 4.13 -10.11 5.17
C MET A 76 4.41 -11.61 5.30
N MET A 77 5.40 -11.99 6.09
CA MET A 77 5.70 -13.40 6.36
C MET A 77 4.58 -14.10 7.12
N LEU A 78 4.00 -13.45 8.13
CA LEU A 78 2.84 -13.99 8.85
C LEU A 78 1.63 -14.14 7.94
N LYS A 79 1.35 -13.16 7.10
CA LYS A 79 0.26 -13.24 6.10
C LYS A 79 0.49 -14.38 5.13
N SER A 80 1.71 -14.57 4.65
CA SER A 80 2.07 -15.67 3.74
C SER A 80 1.92 -17.03 4.38
N ALA A 81 2.11 -17.14 5.69
CA ALA A 81 1.87 -18.36 6.48
C ALA A 81 0.38 -18.61 6.77
N GLY A 82 -0.51 -17.73 6.33
CA GLY A 82 -1.96 -17.83 6.56
C GLY A 82 -2.44 -17.21 7.86
N ASN A 83 -1.54 -16.60 8.66
CA ASN A 83 -1.92 -15.90 9.89
C ASN A 83 -2.24 -14.45 9.59
N MET A 84 -3.52 -14.14 9.48
CA MET A 84 -4.01 -12.77 9.28
C MET A 84 -4.37 -12.07 10.59
N HIS A 85 -4.60 -12.83 11.65
CA HIS A 85 -5.03 -12.29 12.95
C HIS A 85 -3.89 -11.52 13.64
N THR A 86 -2.72 -12.09 13.76
CA THR A 86 -1.56 -11.46 14.42
C THR A 86 -1.14 -10.15 13.74
N PRO A 87 -0.97 -10.09 12.40
CA PRO A 87 -0.68 -8.82 11.72
C PRO A 87 -1.74 -7.75 11.94
N SER A 88 -3.01 -8.13 11.96
CA SER A 88 -4.13 -7.20 12.20
C SER A 88 -4.09 -6.62 13.61
N VAL A 89 -3.84 -7.45 14.62
CA VAL A 89 -3.68 -6.99 16.01
C VAL A 89 -2.47 -6.07 16.15
N MET A 90 -1.35 -6.41 15.53
CA MET A 90 -0.14 -5.58 15.56
C MET A 90 -0.35 -4.23 14.86
N ALA A 91 -1.09 -4.20 13.77
CA ALA A 91 -1.44 -2.96 13.07
C ALA A 91 -2.30 -2.03 13.96
N VAL A 92 -3.28 -2.58 14.66
CA VAL A 92 -4.10 -1.81 15.62
C VAL A 92 -3.24 -1.31 16.78
N LEU A 93 -2.37 -2.15 17.34
CA LEU A 93 -1.48 -1.77 18.43
C LEU A 93 -0.51 -0.65 18.01
N ILE A 94 0.03 -0.69 16.81
CA ILE A 94 0.94 0.35 16.32
C ILE A 94 0.20 1.69 16.16
N CYS A 95 -1.05 1.67 15.71
CA CYS A 95 -1.88 2.87 15.63
C CYS A 95 -2.17 3.45 17.02
N ILE A 96 -2.52 2.61 17.98
CA ILE A 96 -2.78 3.04 19.37
C ILE A 96 -1.50 3.62 19.99
N CYS A 97 -0.37 2.94 19.84
CA CYS A 97 0.92 3.43 20.34
C CYS A 97 1.30 4.77 19.70
N ASP A 98 1.09 4.90 18.40
CA ASP A 98 1.38 6.13 17.66
C ASP A 98 0.56 7.30 18.20
N VAL A 99 -0.74 7.13 18.40
CA VAL A 99 -1.63 8.16 18.93
C VAL A 99 -1.23 8.53 20.36
N VAL A 100 -1.00 7.56 21.23
CA VAL A 100 -0.64 7.79 22.64
C VAL A 100 0.71 8.49 22.74
N LEU A 101 1.72 8.02 22.02
CA LEU A 101 3.07 8.60 22.06
C LEU A 101 3.12 9.98 21.41
N ASN A 102 2.37 10.20 20.34
CA ASN A 102 2.27 11.53 19.71
C ASN A 102 1.61 12.53 20.68
N TYR A 103 0.52 12.13 21.34
CA TYR A 103 -0.10 12.97 22.36
C TYR A 103 0.90 13.33 23.48
N LEU A 104 1.60 12.33 24.00
CA LEU A 104 2.58 12.51 25.06
C LEU A 104 3.71 13.47 24.64
N PHE A 105 4.34 13.23 23.47
CA PHE A 105 5.49 14.04 23.04
C PHE A 105 5.09 15.42 22.54
N ILE A 106 3.93 15.58 21.91
CA ILE A 106 3.51 16.87 21.36
C ILE A 106 2.94 17.78 22.46
N TYR A 107 2.02 17.25 23.28
CA TYR A 107 1.24 18.07 24.22
C TYR A 107 1.84 18.07 25.63
N VAL A 108 2.26 16.95 26.14
CA VAL A 108 2.80 16.85 27.53
C VAL A 108 4.25 17.32 27.57
N MET A 109 5.10 16.83 26.66
CA MET A 109 6.52 17.21 26.60
C MET A 109 6.78 18.43 25.71
N LYS A 110 5.77 18.93 25.03
CA LYS A 110 5.83 20.15 24.17
C LYS A 110 6.94 20.14 23.14
N MET A 111 7.18 18.98 22.52
CA MET A 111 8.23 18.82 21.50
C MET A 111 7.80 19.25 20.09
N GLY A 112 6.49 19.47 19.86
CA GLY A 112 5.97 19.92 18.56
C GLY A 112 6.16 18.89 17.45
N VAL A 113 6.64 19.31 16.29
CA VAL A 113 6.86 18.46 15.11
C VAL A 113 7.86 17.34 15.38
N VAL A 114 8.94 17.64 16.11
CA VAL A 114 9.94 16.64 16.51
C VAL A 114 9.30 15.56 17.39
N GLY A 115 8.37 15.95 18.26
CA GLY A 115 7.61 15.02 19.08
C GLY A 115 6.75 14.05 18.27
N ALA A 116 6.13 14.54 17.19
CA ALA A 116 5.37 13.68 16.27
C ALA A 116 6.27 12.62 15.61
N ALA A 117 7.44 13.01 15.15
CA ALA A 117 8.42 12.09 14.57
C ALA A 117 8.92 11.06 15.58
N CYS A 118 9.25 11.49 16.80
CA CYS A 118 9.69 10.61 17.87
C CYS A 118 8.59 9.62 18.28
N GLY A 119 7.34 10.06 18.35
CA GLY A 119 6.20 9.22 18.70
C GLY A 119 6.00 8.09 17.68
N THR A 120 6.00 8.42 16.40
CA THR A 120 5.87 7.44 15.32
C THR A 120 7.07 6.48 15.29
N ALA A 121 8.29 6.99 15.40
CA ALA A 121 9.49 6.17 15.43
C ALA A 121 9.48 5.18 16.61
N LEU A 122 9.13 5.65 17.79
CA LEU A 122 9.07 4.81 18.99
C LEU A 122 7.94 3.77 18.91
N ALA A 123 6.79 4.11 18.32
CA ALA A 123 5.71 3.16 18.07
C ALA A 123 6.17 2.01 17.18
N TYR A 124 6.87 2.28 16.09
CA TYR A 124 7.44 1.24 15.24
C TYR A 124 8.48 0.38 15.97
N ILE A 125 9.36 0.99 16.76
CA ILE A 125 10.35 0.25 17.55
C ILE A 125 9.65 -0.68 18.55
N CYS A 126 8.66 -0.20 19.28
CA CYS A 126 7.95 -0.97 20.30
C CYS A 126 7.16 -2.14 19.73
N ILE A 127 6.63 -2.04 18.51
CA ILE A 127 5.79 -3.07 17.91
C ILE A 127 6.56 -3.97 16.95
N SER A 128 7.59 -3.46 16.27
CA SER A 128 8.38 -4.25 15.33
C SER A 128 9.11 -5.41 15.99
N LEU A 129 9.67 -5.19 17.16
CA LEU A 129 10.42 -6.23 17.89
C LEU A 129 9.53 -7.38 18.37
N PRO A 130 8.39 -7.14 19.05
CA PRO A 130 7.44 -8.21 19.35
C PRO A 130 6.90 -8.92 18.13
N ASN A 131 6.61 -8.19 17.05
CA ASN A 131 6.11 -8.78 15.82
C ASN A 131 7.15 -9.71 15.18
N LEU A 132 8.41 -9.29 15.14
CA LEU A 132 9.52 -10.14 14.67
C LEU A 132 9.68 -11.37 15.57
N TYR A 133 9.60 -11.23 16.88
CA TYR A 133 9.68 -12.34 17.83
C TYR A 133 8.57 -13.35 17.59
N LEU A 134 7.33 -12.92 17.43
CA LEU A 134 6.20 -13.80 17.15
C LEU A 134 6.37 -14.53 15.82
N THR A 135 6.90 -13.86 14.80
CA THR A 135 7.12 -14.45 13.49
C THR A 135 8.28 -15.43 13.48
N ALA A 136 9.42 -15.04 14.04
CA ALA A 136 10.66 -15.82 13.97
C ALA A 136 10.76 -16.94 15.01
N CYS A 137 10.07 -16.80 16.15
CA CYS A 137 10.25 -17.71 17.30
C CYS A 137 8.99 -18.43 17.74
N ARG A 138 7.80 -17.93 17.43
CA ARG A 138 6.53 -18.49 17.87
C ARG A 138 5.65 -19.07 16.76
N ASN A 139 5.86 -18.68 15.53
CA ASN A 139 5.11 -19.25 14.41
C ASN A 139 5.58 -20.67 14.13
N ARG A 140 4.64 -21.61 13.94
CA ARG A 140 4.98 -23.03 13.72
C ARG A 140 5.72 -23.27 12.41
N ILE A 141 5.38 -22.51 11.36
CA ILE A 141 5.95 -22.68 10.02
C ILE A 141 7.28 -21.92 9.88
N LEU A 142 7.32 -20.70 10.37
CA LEU A 142 8.44 -19.76 10.17
C LEU A 142 9.41 -19.70 11.35
N ASN A 143 9.35 -20.67 12.26
CA ASN A 143 10.19 -20.69 13.47
C ASN A 143 11.64 -20.93 13.12
N LEU A 144 12.46 -19.89 13.16
CA LEU A 144 13.89 -19.96 12.86
C LEU A 144 14.71 -20.75 13.90
N ARG A 145 14.19 -20.91 15.12
CA ARG A 145 14.86 -21.70 16.17
C ARG A 145 14.81 -23.20 15.87
N GLN A 146 13.79 -23.66 15.14
CA GLN A 146 13.66 -25.07 14.75
C GLN A 146 14.47 -25.42 13.52
N ASP A 147 15.03 -24.44 12.84
CA ASP A 147 15.84 -24.65 11.68
C ASP A 147 17.26 -25.07 12.10
N LYS A 148 17.56 -26.35 11.92
CA LYS A 148 18.86 -26.93 12.29
C LYS A 148 19.94 -26.72 11.23
N GLU A 149 19.53 -26.29 10.03
CA GLU A 149 20.48 -26.04 8.96
C GLU A 149 21.15 -24.67 9.12
N PRO A 150 22.49 -24.57 8.90
CA PRO A 150 23.16 -23.30 8.91
C PRO A 150 22.67 -22.42 7.76
N PHE A 151 22.70 -21.11 7.97
CA PHE A 151 22.38 -20.16 6.92
C PHE A 151 23.34 -20.33 5.74
N ARG A 152 22.76 -20.52 4.54
CA ARG A 152 23.51 -20.55 3.29
C ARG A 152 22.93 -19.51 2.36
N TRP A 153 23.81 -18.70 1.79
CA TRP A 153 23.40 -17.70 0.81
C TRP A 153 23.09 -18.39 -0.52
N VAL A 154 21.83 -18.35 -0.94
CA VAL A 154 21.36 -18.93 -2.19
C VAL A 154 21.06 -17.80 -3.17
N LYS A 155 21.89 -17.65 -4.19
CA LYS A 155 21.71 -16.61 -5.23
C LYS A 155 20.42 -16.74 -6.01
N GLU A 156 19.91 -17.95 -6.17
CA GLU A 156 18.67 -18.24 -6.87
C GLU A 156 17.47 -17.57 -6.18
N TYR A 157 17.38 -17.61 -4.84
CA TYR A 157 16.33 -16.93 -4.08
C TYR A 157 16.40 -15.42 -4.27
N LEU A 158 17.58 -14.86 -4.22
CA LEU A 158 17.78 -13.44 -4.44
C LEU A 158 17.40 -13.01 -5.86
N HIS A 159 17.82 -13.78 -6.87
CA HIS A 159 17.47 -13.52 -8.26
C HIS A 159 15.95 -13.58 -8.48
N HIS A 160 15.29 -14.58 -7.96
CA HIS A 160 13.84 -14.76 -8.06
C HIS A 160 13.08 -13.64 -7.32
N ALA A 161 13.53 -13.27 -6.13
CA ALA A 161 12.97 -12.15 -5.37
C ALA A 161 13.12 -10.83 -6.12
N CYS A 162 14.28 -10.56 -6.71
CA CYS A 162 14.49 -9.36 -7.53
C CYS A 162 13.60 -9.34 -8.78
N LYS A 163 13.44 -10.47 -9.45
CA LYS A 163 12.57 -10.58 -10.62
C LYS A 163 11.11 -10.22 -10.31
N ILE A 164 10.64 -10.57 -9.10
CA ILE A 164 9.28 -10.24 -8.64
C ILE A 164 9.21 -8.82 -8.10
N SER A 165 10.19 -8.40 -7.30
CA SER A 165 10.16 -7.16 -6.54
C SER A 165 10.42 -5.89 -7.38
N ILE A 166 11.32 -5.96 -8.36
CA ILE A 166 11.68 -4.79 -9.16
C ILE A 166 10.49 -4.19 -9.91
N PRO A 167 9.63 -4.97 -10.62
CA PRO A 167 8.44 -4.40 -11.23
C PRO A 167 7.49 -3.73 -10.23
N ILE A 168 7.32 -4.33 -9.06
CA ILE A 168 6.49 -3.76 -7.98
C ILE A 168 7.07 -2.43 -7.47
N ALA A 169 8.38 -2.38 -7.26
CA ALA A 169 9.06 -1.17 -6.79
C ALA A 169 8.96 -0.03 -7.82
N ILE A 170 9.19 -0.31 -9.08
CA ILE A 170 9.04 0.65 -10.17
C ILE A 170 7.60 1.15 -10.25
N GLN A 171 6.63 0.25 -10.18
CA GLN A 171 5.21 0.61 -10.16
C GLN A 171 4.89 1.55 -9.01
N ASN A 172 5.31 1.23 -7.80
CA ASN A 172 5.01 2.04 -6.61
C ASN A 172 5.62 3.44 -6.70
N VAL A 173 6.87 3.55 -7.17
CA VAL A 173 7.52 4.85 -7.38
C VAL A 173 6.77 5.69 -8.42
N LEU A 174 6.43 5.11 -9.57
CA LEU A 174 5.73 5.82 -10.63
C LEU A 174 4.28 6.14 -10.27
N MET A 175 3.59 5.28 -9.51
CA MET A 175 2.24 5.60 -8.99
C MET A 175 2.27 6.75 -7.99
N SER A 176 3.27 6.82 -7.13
CA SER A 176 3.47 7.96 -6.23
C SER A 176 3.75 9.25 -7.01
N GLY A 177 4.57 9.17 -8.05
CA GLY A 177 4.79 10.27 -8.98
C GLY A 177 3.53 10.72 -9.69
N ALA A 178 2.67 9.79 -10.07
CA ALA A 178 1.37 10.09 -10.68
C ALA A 178 0.43 10.83 -9.72
N GLN A 179 0.44 10.50 -8.43
CA GLN A 179 -0.34 11.24 -7.43
C GLN A 179 0.15 12.69 -7.29
N ILE A 180 1.45 12.91 -7.32
CA ILE A 180 2.02 14.26 -7.32
C ILE A 180 1.58 15.05 -8.55
N VAL A 181 1.65 14.45 -9.74
CA VAL A 181 1.19 15.08 -10.99
C VAL A 181 -0.31 15.37 -10.95
N SER A 182 -1.12 14.47 -10.41
CA SER A 182 -2.56 14.68 -10.22
C SER A 182 -2.84 15.92 -9.34
N THR A 183 -2.10 16.08 -8.26
CA THR A 183 -2.20 17.27 -7.39
C THR A 183 -1.76 18.54 -8.14
N MET A 184 -0.72 18.47 -8.94
CA MET A 184 -0.27 19.59 -9.78
C MET A 184 -1.33 20.01 -10.83
N ILE A 185 -2.08 19.07 -11.38
CA ILE A 185 -3.17 19.37 -12.30
C ILE A 185 -4.30 20.12 -11.60
N VAL A 186 -4.58 19.78 -10.33
CA VAL A 186 -5.63 20.41 -9.53
C VAL A 186 -5.19 21.78 -8.99
N ALA A 187 -3.90 21.99 -8.75
CA ALA A 187 -3.37 23.21 -8.12
C ALA A 187 -3.84 24.54 -8.78
N PRO A 188 -3.88 24.68 -10.13
CA PRO A 188 -4.37 25.91 -10.76
C PRO A 188 -5.83 26.23 -10.50
N LEU A 189 -6.62 25.27 -10.02
CA LEU A 189 -8.05 25.46 -9.73
C LEU A 189 -8.32 26.17 -8.38
N GLY A 190 -7.28 26.39 -7.58
CA GLY A 190 -7.35 27.13 -6.32
C GLY A 190 -7.28 26.26 -5.07
N ASN A 191 -7.20 26.91 -3.91
CA ASN A 191 -7.03 26.23 -2.62
C ASN A 191 -8.23 25.36 -2.24
N ILE A 192 -9.45 25.80 -2.57
CA ILE A 192 -10.68 25.03 -2.32
C ILE A 192 -10.66 23.73 -3.11
N ALA A 193 -10.25 23.77 -4.37
CA ALA A 193 -10.14 22.58 -5.21
C ALA A 193 -9.07 21.61 -4.70
N ILE A 194 -7.91 22.08 -4.27
CA ILE A 194 -6.85 21.28 -3.67
C ILE A 194 -7.36 20.60 -2.39
N ALA A 195 -8.01 21.34 -1.51
CA ALA A 195 -8.56 20.79 -0.27
C ALA A 195 -9.65 19.76 -0.53
N ALA A 196 -10.58 20.04 -1.44
CA ALA A 196 -11.64 19.11 -1.81
C ALA A 196 -11.07 17.81 -2.41
N HIS A 197 -10.06 17.92 -3.28
CA HIS A 197 -9.37 16.76 -3.85
C HIS A 197 -8.71 15.90 -2.77
N SER A 198 -7.99 16.51 -1.85
CA SER A 198 -7.32 15.80 -0.76
C SER A 198 -8.32 15.10 0.18
N PHE A 199 -9.39 15.77 0.53
CA PHE A 199 -10.42 15.20 1.41
C PHE A 199 -11.23 14.10 0.72
N ALA A 200 -11.51 14.24 -0.58
CA ALA A 200 -12.16 13.19 -1.36
C ALA A 200 -11.29 11.92 -1.41
N ILE A 201 -9.99 12.06 -1.64
CA ILE A 201 -9.06 10.92 -1.61
C ILE A 201 -9.04 10.27 -0.23
N THR A 202 -8.99 11.05 0.84
CA THR A 202 -8.98 10.54 2.21
C THR A 202 -10.27 9.78 2.54
N ALA A 203 -11.43 10.32 2.16
CA ALA A 203 -12.71 9.67 2.36
C ALA A 203 -12.84 8.38 1.54
N GLU A 204 -12.40 8.40 0.28
CA GLU A 204 -12.39 7.23 -0.58
C GLU A 204 -11.50 6.11 -0.01
N SER A 205 -10.38 6.47 0.63
CA SER A 205 -9.46 5.49 1.20
C SER A 205 -10.12 4.59 2.24
N LEU A 206 -11.06 5.12 3.03
CA LEU A 206 -11.84 4.31 3.97
C LEU A 206 -12.72 3.28 3.25
N CYS A 207 -13.19 3.60 2.05
CA CYS A 207 -14.07 2.72 1.28
C CYS A 207 -13.32 1.62 0.54
N TYR A 208 -12.10 1.87 0.07
CA TYR A 208 -11.34 0.86 -0.67
C TYR A 208 -10.42 -0.01 0.20
N MET A 209 -10.20 0.31 1.47
CA MET A 209 -9.36 -0.51 2.37
C MET A 209 -9.82 -1.96 2.51
N PRO A 210 -11.14 -2.28 2.60
CA PRO A 210 -11.57 -3.68 2.58
C PRO A 210 -11.14 -4.45 1.32
N GLY A 211 -11.06 -3.79 0.18
CA GLY A 211 -10.55 -4.38 -1.06
C GLY A 211 -9.09 -4.82 -0.95
N TYR A 212 -8.25 -4.03 -0.30
CA TYR A 212 -6.85 -4.41 -0.03
C TYR A 212 -6.75 -5.58 0.94
N GLY A 213 -7.59 -5.64 1.97
CA GLY A 213 -7.64 -6.78 2.89
C GLY A 213 -8.00 -8.08 2.17
N ILE A 214 -8.99 -8.05 1.29
CA ILE A 214 -9.37 -9.18 0.45
C ILE A 214 -8.24 -9.53 -0.51
N GLY A 215 -7.55 -8.53 -1.05
CA GLY A 215 -6.39 -8.70 -1.91
C GLY A 215 -5.23 -9.43 -1.21
N ASP A 216 -4.93 -9.08 0.02
CA ASP A 216 -3.91 -9.78 0.83
C ASP A 216 -4.25 -11.25 1.02
N ALA A 217 -5.52 -11.56 1.33
CA ALA A 217 -5.99 -12.93 1.42
C ALA A 217 -5.87 -13.66 0.07
N ALA A 218 -6.20 -13.00 -1.02
CA ALA A 218 -6.06 -13.56 -2.38
C ALA A 218 -4.61 -13.89 -2.71
N THR A 219 -3.68 -13.01 -2.39
CA THR A 219 -2.24 -13.25 -2.60
C THR A 219 -1.77 -14.49 -1.86
N THR A 220 -2.16 -14.65 -0.61
CA THR A 220 -1.80 -15.82 0.20
C THR A 220 -2.41 -17.10 -0.35
N LEU A 221 -3.71 -17.12 -0.62
CA LEU A 221 -4.41 -18.31 -1.12
C LEU A 221 -3.89 -18.75 -2.50
N VAL A 222 -3.72 -17.80 -3.40
CA VAL A 222 -3.19 -18.08 -4.74
C VAL A 222 -1.74 -18.51 -4.67
N GLY A 223 -0.92 -17.86 -3.87
CA GLY A 223 0.49 -18.22 -3.69
C GLY A 223 0.67 -19.63 -3.13
N GLN A 224 -0.10 -20.01 -2.13
CA GLN A 224 -0.04 -21.35 -1.54
C GLN A 224 -0.58 -22.43 -2.48
N THR A 225 -1.71 -22.20 -3.14
CA THR A 225 -2.27 -23.18 -4.09
C THR A 225 -1.40 -23.30 -5.35
N HIS A 226 -0.78 -22.25 -5.79
CA HIS A 226 0.18 -22.27 -6.89
C HIS A 226 1.44 -23.07 -6.50
N GLY A 227 1.96 -22.85 -5.31
CA GLY A 227 3.10 -23.60 -4.76
C GLY A 227 2.80 -25.10 -4.57
N ALA A 228 1.54 -25.44 -4.27
CA ALA A 228 1.08 -26.81 -4.16
C ALA A 228 0.83 -27.50 -5.52
N GLY A 229 0.94 -26.77 -6.64
CA GLY A 229 0.66 -27.28 -7.98
C GLY A 229 -0.82 -27.50 -8.27
N ARG A 230 -1.73 -26.99 -7.44
CA ARG A 230 -3.18 -27.12 -7.55
C ARG A 230 -3.78 -25.97 -8.38
N THR A 231 -3.67 -26.06 -9.70
CA THR A 231 -4.18 -25.01 -10.62
C THR A 231 -5.70 -24.84 -10.56
N ASP A 232 -6.44 -25.91 -10.30
CA ASP A 232 -7.89 -25.89 -10.10
C ASP A 232 -8.30 -25.05 -8.89
N LEU A 233 -7.69 -25.30 -7.73
CA LEU A 233 -7.92 -24.50 -6.52
C LEU A 233 -7.44 -23.07 -6.66
N CYS A 234 -6.30 -22.86 -7.30
CA CYS A 234 -5.73 -21.56 -7.57
C CYS A 234 -6.72 -20.68 -8.35
N ARG A 235 -7.29 -21.22 -9.43
CA ARG A 235 -8.30 -20.53 -10.25
C ARG A 235 -9.57 -20.26 -9.45
N ASN A 236 -10.07 -21.23 -8.70
CA ASN A 236 -11.27 -21.09 -7.90
C ASN A 236 -11.12 -20.00 -6.82
N PHE A 237 -10.02 -19.99 -6.10
CA PHE A 237 -9.73 -18.95 -5.11
C PHE A 237 -9.57 -17.56 -5.75
N ALA A 238 -8.98 -17.49 -6.93
CA ALA A 238 -8.87 -16.24 -7.66
C ALA A 238 -10.25 -15.67 -8.01
N TYR A 239 -11.14 -16.47 -8.58
CA TYR A 239 -12.49 -16.04 -8.91
C TYR A 239 -13.31 -15.68 -7.67
N MET A 240 -13.22 -16.49 -6.61
CA MET A 240 -13.97 -16.23 -5.37
C MET A 240 -13.52 -14.93 -4.71
N THR A 241 -12.24 -14.68 -4.61
CA THR A 241 -11.71 -13.47 -3.97
C THR A 241 -12.00 -12.21 -4.78
N VAL A 242 -11.89 -12.27 -6.11
CA VAL A 242 -12.25 -11.15 -6.99
C VAL A 242 -13.74 -10.86 -6.90
N GLY A 243 -14.59 -11.87 -6.96
CA GLY A 243 -16.04 -11.72 -6.82
C GLY A 243 -16.45 -11.12 -5.46
N LEU A 244 -15.87 -11.62 -4.39
CA LEU A 244 -16.10 -11.09 -3.04
C LEU A 244 -15.65 -9.64 -2.92
N GLY A 245 -14.47 -9.31 -3.45
CA GLY A 245 -13.95 -7.96 -3.45
C GLY A 245 -14.86 -6.98 -4.20
N MET A 246 -15.33 -7.38 -5.36
CA MET A 246 -16.26 -6.56 -6.15
C MET A 246 -17.59 -6.34 -5.41
N CYS A 247 -18.15 -7.36 -4.79
CA CYS A 247 -19.40 -7.25 -4.03
C CYS A 247 -19.25 -6.34 -2.81
N VAL A 248 -18.19 -6.50 -2.04
CA VAL A 248 -17.92 -5.69 -0.84
C VAL A 248 -17.70 -4.23 -1.23
N MET A 249 -16.91 -3.97 -2.25
CA MET A 249 -16.64 -2.60 -2.68
C MET A 249 -17.82 -1.96 -3.42
N ALA A 250 -18.68 -2.73 -4.07
CA ALA A 250 -19.94 -2.22 -4.58
C ALA A 250 -20.84 -1.71 -3.43
N LEU A 251 -20.92 -2.48 -2.34
CA LEU A 251 -21.61 -2.05 -1.13
C LEU A 251 -20.98 -0.79 -0.52
N MET A 252 -19.66 -0.75 -0.42
CA MET A 252 -18.95 0.44 0.07
C MET A 252 -19.13 1.65 -0.85
N GLY A 253 -19.22 1.44 -2.16
CA GLY A 253 -19.55 2.47 -3.13
C GLY A 253 -20.95 3.06 -2.91
N VAL A 254 -21.93 2.22 -2.61
CA VAL A 254 -23.29 2.69 -2.25
C VAL A 254 -23.24 3.51 -0.96
N VAL A 255 -22.55 3.05 0.06
CA VAL A 255 -22.35 3.78 1.32
C VAL A 255 -21.67 5.13 1.06
N MET A 256 -20.61 5.14 0.26
CA MET A 256 -19.88 6.35 -0.10
C MET A 256 -20.77 7.37 -0.83
N TYR A 257 -21.59 6.89 -1.76
CA TYR A 257 -22.52 7.76 -2.50
C TYR A 257 -23.59 8.39 -1.59
N VAL A 258 -24.19 7.59 -0.72
CA VAL A 258 -25.26 8.06 0.20
C VAL A 258 -24.69 8.98 1.27
N PHE A 259 -23.56 8.64 1.87
CA PHE A 259 -22.96 9.37 2.99
C PHE A 259 -21.84 10.33 2.59
N ALA A 260 -21.68 10.63 1.29
CA ALA A 260 -20.62 11.52 0.82
C ALA A 260 -20.61 12.89 1.51
N PRO A 261 -21.75 13.60 1.70
CA PRO A 261 -21.74 14.90 2.40
C PRO A 261 -21.24 14.79 3.83
N GLU A 262 -21.64 13.77 4.55
CA GLU A 262 -21.25 13.53 5.93
C GLU A 262 -19.75 13.16 6.04
N MET A 263 -19.27 12.34 5.14
CA MET A 263 -17.85 11.92 5.11
C MET A 263 -16.93 13.13 4.88
N ILE A 264 -17.24 13.99 3.92
CA ILE A 264 -16.48 15.21 3.68
C ILE A 264 -16.70 16.21 4.81
N GLY A 265 -17.89 16.27 5.37
CA GLY A 265 -18.24 17.17 6.49
C GLY A 265 -17.45 16.91 7.77
N VAL A 266 -17.06 15.67 8.02
CA VAL A 266 -16.17 15.30 9.14
C VAL A 266 -14.76 15.87 8.92
N LEU A 267 -14.30 15.92 7.68
CA LEU A 267 -12.96 16.38 7.31
C LEU A 267 -12.85 17.90 7.21
N SER A 268 -13.92 18.58 6.81
CA SER A 268 -13.92 20.02 6.62
C SER A 268 -15.26 20.67 7.00
N PRO A 269 -15.25 21.78 7.78
CA PRO A 269 -16.45 22.57 8.06
C PRO A 269 -16.81 23.56 6.94
N VAL A 270 -15.93 23.77 5.95
CA VAL A 270 -16.13 24.73 4.87
C VAL A 270 -17.13 24.18 3.86
N GLU A 271 -18.24 24.89 3.62
CA GLU A 271 -19.34 24.42 2.78
C GLU A 271 -18.93 24.24 1.30
N SER A 272 -18.16 25.16 0.75
CA SER A 272 -17.67 25.07 -0.63
C SER A 272 -16.78 23.82 -0.87
N ILE A 273 -15.95 23.47 0.10
CA ILE A 273 -15.13 22.26 0.06
C ILE A 273 -16.01 21.01 0.16
N ARG A 274 -17.02 21.04 1.04
CA ARG A 274 -17.96 19.94 1.21
C ARG A 274 -18.75 19.66 -0.06
N GLU A 275 -19.28 20.68 -0.72
CA GLU A 275 -20.03 20.53 -1.97
C GLU A 275 -19.18 19.92 -3.07
N LEU A 276 -18.00 20.49 -3.31
CA LEU A 276 -17.11 20.04 -4.38
C LEU A 276 -16.56 18.64 -4.10
N GLY A 277 -16.13 18.36 -2.87
CA GLY A 277 -15.68 17.06 -2.45
C GLY A 277 -16.75 15.98 -2.53
N THR A 278 -17.99 16.31 -2.16
CA THR A 278 -19.16 15.43 -2.26
C THR A 278 -19.44 15.05 -3.71
N THR A 279 -19.40 16.00 -4.63
CA THR A 279 -19.61 15.73 -6.05
C THR A 279 -18.52 14.80 -6.60
N CYS A 280 -17.25 15.07 -6.29
CA CYS A 280 -16.14 14.21 -6.69
C CYS A 280 -16.28 12.80 -6.13
N LEU A 281 -16.61 12.67 -4.86
CA LEU A 281 -16.76 11.38 -4.19
C LEU A 281 -17.89 10.55 -4.78
N ARG A 282 -19.02 11.18 -5.13
CA ARG A 282 -20.15 10.51 -5.78
C ARG A 282 -19.82 10.03 -7.19
N ILE A 283 -19.05 10.79 -7.96
CA ILE A 283 -18.59 10.36 -9.28
C ILE A 283 -17.70 9.13 -9.16
N GLU A 284 -16.79 9.11 -8.21
CA GLU A 284 -15.86 8.01 -7.98
C GLU A 284 -16.57 6.73 -7.47
N ALA A 285 -17.70 6.88 -6.77
CA ALA A 285 -18.46 5.74 -6.21
C ALA A 285 -18.92 4.74 -7.28
N PHE A 286 -19.21 5.18 -8.48
CA PHE A 286 -19.63 4.30 -9.57
C PHE A 286 -18.52 3.38 -10.08
N ALA A 287 -17.26 3.75 -9.89
CA ALA A 287 -16.11 2.97 -10.33
C ALA A 287 -15.60 1.98 -9.25
N GLU A 288 -16.14 2.00 -8.04
CA GLU A 288 -15.66 1.18 -6.93
C GLU A 288 -15.63 -0.34 -7.21
N PRO A 289 -16.66 -0.97 -7.81
CA PRO A 289 -16.60 -2.40 -8.13
C PRO A 289 -15.44 -2.73 -9.10
N PHE A 290 -15.22 -1.90 -10.09
CA PHE A 290 -14.11 -2.09 -11.03
C PHE A 290 -12.75 -1.81 -10.39
N PHE A 291 -12.69 -0.88 -9.46
CA PHE A 291 -11.51 -0.65 -8.66
C PHE A 291 -11.17 -1.87 -7.81
N ALA A 292 -12.18 -2.51 -7.19
CA ALA A 292 -12.02 -3.77 -6.49
C ALA A 292 -11.49 -4.87 -7.39
N ALA A 293 -12.04 -5.02 -8.59
CA ALA A 293 -11.55 -5.97 -9.58
C ALA A 293 -10.06 -5.74 -9.88
N SER A 294 -9.64 -4.50 -10.04
CA SER A 294 -8.23 -4.18 -10.30
C SER A 294 -7.34 -4.53 -9.11
N ILE A 295 -7.72 -4.16 -7.89
CA ILE A 295 -6.94 -4.42 -6.67
C ILE A 295 -6.78 -5.93 -6.44
N VAL A 296 -7.88 -6.67 -6.41
CA VAL A 296 -7.85 -8.09 -6.03
C VAL A 296 -7.20 -8.92 -7.14
N THR A 297 -7.45 -8.64 -8.41
CA THR A 297 -6.81 -9.34 -9.52
C THR A 297 -5.31 -9.05 -9.57
N TYR A 298 -4.89 -7.83 -9.29
CA TYR A 298 -3.48 -7.50 -9.13
C TYR A 298 -2.82 -8.37 -8.04
N CYS A 299 -3.47 -8.49 -6.90
CA CYS A 299 -3.00 -9.32 -5.79
C CYS A 299 -2.95 -10.82 -6.17
N VAL A 300 -3.92 -11.31 -6.94
CA VAL A 300 -3.90 -12.68 -7.49
C VAL A 300 -2.69 -12.89 -8.39
N CYS A 301 -2.42 -11.97 -9.29
CA CYS A 301 -1.26 -12.04 -10.18
C CYS A 301 0.06 -12.02 -9.40
N VAL A 302 0.18 -11.17 -8.41
CA VAL A 302 1.36 -11.10 -7.54
C VAL A 302 1.55 -12.40 -6.76
N GLY A 303 0.47 -12.98 -6.24
CA GLY A 303 0.50 -14.28 -5.55
C GLY A 303 1.01 -15.41 -6.45
N ALA A 304 0.69 -15.38 -7.73
CA ALA A 304 1.18 -16.31 -8.73
C ALA A 304 2.61 -15.98 -9.24
N GLY A 305 3.19 -14.87 -8.82
CA GLY A 305 4.52 -14.43 -9.24
C GLY A 305 4.55 -13.59 -10.51
N ASP A 306 3.40 -13.27 -11.08
CA ASP A 306 3.28 -12.40 -12.25
C ASP A 306 3.16 -10.92 -11.79
N THR A 307 4.22 -10.17 -11.97
CA THR A 307 4.28 -8.77 -11.52
C THR A 307 4.49 -7.77 -12.64
N ARG A 308 5.05 -8.20 -13.78
CA ARG A 308 5.40 -7.30 -14.89
C ARG A 308 4.19 -6.78 -15.64
N LYS A 309 3.31 -7.68 -16.08
CA LYS A 309 2.12 -7.31 -16.83
C LYS A 309 1.08 -6.55 -16.00
N PRO A 310 0.79 -6.97 -14.75
CA PRO A 310 -0.06 -6.17 -13.87
C PRO A 310 0.50 -4.76 -13.59
N ALA A 311 1.81 -4.64 -13.39
CA ALA A 311 2.44 -3.33 -13.24
C ALA A 311 2.26 -2.46 -14.48
N ALA A 312 2.43 -3.03 -15.68
CA ALA A 312 2.23 -2.33 -16.94
C ALA A 312 0.77 -1.86 -17.10
N ILE A 313 -0.21 -2.66 -16.72
CA ILE A 313 -1.63 -2.28 -16.78
C ILE A 313 -1.90 -1.11 -15.81
N ASN A 314 -1.43 -1.19 -14.57
CA ASN A 314 -1.61 -0.13 -13.59
C ASN A 314 -0.98 1.19 -14.05
N LEU A 315 0.27 1.15 -14.50
CA LEU A 315 0.98 2.34 -14.95
C LEU A 315 0.38 2.91 -16.23
N GLY A 316 0.02 2.07 -17.19
CA GLY A 316 -0.61 2.49 -18.43
C GLY A 316 -1.94 3.20 -18.19
N THR A 317 -2.82 2.62 -17.39
CA THR A 317 -4.11 3.23 -17.07
C THR A 317 -3.98 4.51 -16.24
N MET A 318 -3.02 4.57 -15.34
CA MET A 318 -2.80 5.78 -14.53
C MET A 318 -2.18 6.92 -15.35
N TRP A 319 -1.06 6.66 -16.01
CA TRP A 319 -0.33 7.71 -16.71
C TRP A 319 -0.94 8.09 -18.06
N LEU A 320 -1.33 7.11 -18.88
CA LEU A 320 -1.82 7.38 -20.24
C LEU A 320 -3.30 7.76 -20.27
N VAL A 321 -4.12 7.17 -19.42
CA VAL A 321 -5.57 7.39 -19.45
C VAL A 321 -6.00 8.42 -18.42
N ARG A 322 -5.76 8.14 -17.13
CA ARG A 322 -6.26 8.98 -16.03
C ARG A 322 -5.68 10.38 -16.05
N LEU A 323 -4.36 10.52 -16.11
CA LEU A 323 -3.73 11.84 -16.07
C LEU A 323 -3.99 12.65 -17.31
N THR A 324 -4.03 12.02 -18.49
CA THR A 324 -4.36 12.71 -19.75
C THR A 324 -5.79 13.23 -19.74
N LEU A 325 -6.76 12.40 -19.36
CA LEU A 325 -8.16 12.81 -19.25
C LEU A 325 -8.37 13.84 -18.13
N ALA A 326 -7.70 13.69 -17.00
CA ALA A 326 -7.77 14.65 -15.90
C ALA A 326 -7.28 16.03 -16.36
N TYR A 327 -6.16 16.10 -17.06
CA TYR A 327 -5.65 17.35 -17.59
C TYR A 327 -6.59 17.98 -18.61
N ALA A 328 -7.11 17.19 -19.55
CA ALA A 328 -8.01 17.68 -20.58
C ALA A 328 -9.35 18.15 -20.03
N LEU A 329 -9.97 17.35 -19.11
CA LEU A 329 -11.29 17.66 -18.57
C LEU A 329 -11.25 18.69 -17.44
N SER A 330 -10.15 18.82 -16.71
CA SER A 330 -10.03 19.82 -15.64
C SER A 330 -10.05 21.25 -16.19
N LYS A 331 -9.61 21.47 -17.41
CA LYS A 331 -9.71 22.78 -18.07
C LYS A 331 -11.14 23.20 -18.39
N SER A 332 -12.03 22.22 -18.66
CA SER A 332 -13.43 22.47 -19.04
C SER A 332 -14.39 22.39 -17.85
N TYR A 333 -14.16 21.44 -16.94
CA TYR A 333 -15.09 21.11 -15.83
C TYR A 333 -14.50 21.32 -14.44
N GLY A 334 -13.27 21.81 -14.32
CA GLY A 334 -12.61 22.01 -13.03
C GLY A 334 -12.29 20.69 -12.33
N LEU A 335 -12.44 20.64 -11.00
CA LEU A 335 -12.16 19.43 -10.22
C LEU A 335 -13.10 18.27 -10.55
N GLU A 336 -14.34 18.57 -10.92
CA GLU A 336 -15.29 17.53 -11.35
C GLU A 336 -14.80 16.79 -12.59
N GLY A 337 -14.09 17.47 -13.49
CA GLY A 337 -13.44 16.87 -14.64
C GLY A 337 -12.37 15.83 -14.25
N GLY A 338 -11.64 16.06 -13.16
CA GLY A 338 -10.71 15.11 -12.61
C GLY A 338 -11.39 13.82 -12.11
N GLY A 339 -12.52 13.95 -11.43
CA GLY A 339 -13.34 12.81 -11.01
C GLY A 339 -13.96 12.06 -12.18
N ILE A 340 -14.44 12.77 -13.20
CA ILE A 340 -14.97 12.18 -14.44
C ILE A 340 -13.87 11.41 -15.17
N ALA A 341 -12.63 11.86 -15.13
CA ALA A 341 -11.49 11.16 -15.73
C ALA A 341 -11.11 9.90 -14.94
N MET A 342 -11.23 9.94 -13.62
CA MET A 342 -10.88 8.83 -12.73
C MET A 342 -11.80 7.62 -12.93
N ALA A 343 -13.10 7.83 -13.01
CA ALA A 343 -14.07 6.74 -13.14
C ALA A 343 -13.87 5.89 -14.41
N PRO A 344 -13.73 6.47 -15.63
CA PRO A 344 -13.40 5.68 -16.82
C PRO A 344 -12.04 4.97 -16.74
N ALA A 345 -11.03 5.61 -16.16
CA ALA A 345 -9.71 5.02 -16.01
C ALA A 345 -9.72 3.80 -15.09
N LEU A 346 -10.41 3.88 -13.94
CA LEU A 346 -10.58 2.74 -13.04
C LEU A 346 -11.43 1.63 -13.66
N THR A 347 -12.48 1.98 -14.40
CA THR A 347 -13.30 1.02 -15.11
C THR A 347 -12.49 0.26 -16.17
N LEU A 348 -11.69 0.96 -16.97
CA LEU A 348 -10.80 0.36 -17.95
C LEU A 348 -9.77 -0.55 -17.29
N ARG A 349 -9.15 -0.10 -16.22
CA ARG A 349 -8.21 -0.91 -15.43
C ARG A 349 -8.86 -2.19 -14.91
N GLY A 350 -10.04 -2.08 -14.32
CA GLY A 350 -10.79 -3.23 -13.81
C GLY A 350 -11.14 -4.22 -14.92
N LEU A 351 -11.60 -3.74 -16.07
CA LEU A 351 -11.89 -4.58 -17.23
C LEU A 351 -10.65 -5.30 -17.79
N LEU A 352 -9.52 -4.61 -17.88
CA LEU A 352 -8.27 -5.21 -18.33
C LEU A 352 -7.78 -6.30 -17.38
N PHE A 353 -7.90 -6.08 -16.07
CA PHE A 353 -7.58 -7.09 -15.07
C PHE A 353 -8.54 -8.28 -15.10
N LEU A 354 -9.85 -8.05 -15.29
CA LEU A 354 -10.82 -9.13 -15.44
C LEU A 354 -10.55 -9.97 -16.68
N ILE A 355 -10.22 -9.36 -17.80
CA ILE A 355 -9.82 -10.07 -19.01
C ILE A 355 -8.59 -10.93 -18.76
N ARG A 356 -7.59 -10.40 -18.06
CA ARG A 356 -6.39 -11.15 -17.69
C ARG A 356 -6.71 -12.32 -16.76
N LEU A 357 -7.60 -12.12 -15.78
CA LEU A 357 -8.04 -13.16 -14.88
C LEU A 357 -8.71 -14.33 -15.62
N VAL A 358 -9.62 -14.02 -16.54
CA VAL A 358 -10.37 -15.03 -17.31
C VAL A 358 -9.46 -15.79 -18.28
N ARG A 359 -8.50 -15.11 -18.90
CA ARG A 359 -7.55 -15.76 -19.82
C ARG A 359 -6.62 -16.74 -19.12
N GLY A 360 -6.40 -16.62 -17.83
CA GLY A 360 -5.59 -17.55 -17.03
C GLY A 360 -4.09 -17.53 -17.32
N SER A 361 -3.58 -16.61 -18.15
CA SER A 361 -2.16 -16.51 -18.48
C SER A 361 -1.27 -16.15 -17.26
N TRP A 362 -1.83 -15.58 -16.24
CA TRP A 362 -1.16 -15.26 -14.98
C TRP A 362 -0.68 -16.51 -14.21
N MET A 363 -1.30 -17.67 -14.42
CA MET A 363 -0.90 -18.93 -13.78
C MET A 363 0.38 -19.54 -14.35
N GLN A 364 0.85 -19.05 -15.50
CA GLN A 364 2.02 -19.61 -16.21
C GLN A 364 3.31 -18.82 -15.94
N SER A 365 3.30 -17.86 -15.06
CA SER A 365 4.38 -16.87 -14.90
C SER A 365 5.58 -17.32 -14.07
N LEU A 366 5.63 -18.58 -13.65
CA LEU A 366 6.78 -19.16 -12.91
C LEU A 366 7.53 -20.22 -13.70
#